data_6471b6fa00aa15aace675de03e3f8bee
#
_entry.id   6471b6fa00aa15aace675de03e3f8bee
#
_cell.length_a   1.000
_cell.length_b   1.000
_cell.length_c   1.000
_cell.angle_alpha   90.00
_cell.angle_beta   90.00
_cell.angle_gamma   90.00
#
_symmetry.space_group_name_H-M   'P 1'
#
loop_
_entity.id
_entity.type
_entity.pdbx_description
1 polymer ?
#
loop_
_entity_poly.entity_id
_entity_poly.type
_entity_poly.pdbx_seq_one_letter_code
_entity_poly.pdbx_strand_id
1 'polypeptide(L)'
;MSILGETRSQLSVKFAELFPHLDERQRRLLMSAESRVLGHGGVRAVARAAEVSETTVRKGVFELEAGEEPLGRVRRPGGGRKRVADVDPGLRPALLALVEPDVRGDPMSPLRWTVKSTRVLARELTRAGHRVSADTVADLLREEGFSLQANVKILEGSRHVDRDAQFRYLNEEAREHQGAGQPVISVDTKKKELVGAFKTDGRQWRPAGDPVPVNMHDFADPKLGRAIPYGVYDLAANTGWVNVGTDHDTAAFAVESIRRWWHGQGQSVYPRATRLLITADAGGSNGYRTRAWKLELARLAAETGLTITVCHLPPGTSKWNKVEHRLFSHITMNWRGRPLTSHEVIVQSIAATTTRIGLRMHAELDTSTYPTGVQIGDAEMAALPLTRHGFHGDWNYVLHPQPAPAVPAARAPHTPEPEWNQALLTDPTLTSMSPKQLNDLTKALAPDSGDRRGRPPRLAFADQVLATVLHLHLALAAEPLAVLFGGSRTAMHRTLLKIRKLLGARGIVIPPATTPPAALAPLQARVLAQSSDPESKIKTTC
;
A
#
# COMPACT_ATOMS: atom_id res chain seq x y z
N MET A 1 45.89 58.70 -36.42
CA MET A 1 46.76 57.55 -36.85
C MET A 1 45.87 56.34 -37.19
N SER A 2 46.09 55.78 -38.38
CA SER A 2 45.37 54.54 -38.74
C SER A 2 45.88 53.38 -37.88
N ILE A 3 45.03 52.65 -37.22
CA ILE A 3 45.40 51.44 -36.48
C ILE A 3 46.02 50.47 -37.48
N LEU A 4 47.25 50.04 -37.23
CA LEU A 4 48.06 49.17 -38.11
C LEU A 4 47.36 47.84 -38.39
N GLY A 5 47.51 47.31 -39.59
CA GLY A 5 46.91 46.03 -40.03
C GLY A 5 47.24 44.84 -39.11
N GLU A 6 48.41 44.86 -38.51
CA GLU A 6 48.87 43.88 -37.54
C GLU A 6 48.00 43.79 -36.28
N THR A 7 47.62 44.96 -35.68
CA THR A 7 46.71 45.00 -34.53
C THR A 7 45.35 44.43 -34.85
N ARG A 8 44.86 44.65 -36.08
CA ARG A 8 43.57 44.07 -36.53
C ARG A 8 43.63 42.55 -36.64
N SER A 9 44.74 42.00 -37.20
CA SER A 9 44.94 40.57 -37.28
C SER A 9 45.03 39.90 -35.91
N GLN A 10 45.77 40.53 -34.97
CA GLN A 10 45.87 40.04 -33.60
C GLN A 10 44.49 40.01 -32.88
N LEU A 11 43.66 41.03 -33.07
CA LEU A 11 42.30 41.07 -32.53
C LEU A 11 41.40 40.03 -33.16
N SER A 12 41.53 39.78 -34.47
CA SER A 12 40.75 38.77 -35.15
C SER A 12 41.03 37.36 -34.61
N VAL A 13 42.31 37.02 -34.41
CA VAL A 13 42.72 35.74 -33.80
C VAL A 13 42.18 35.66 -32.37
N LYS A 14 42.36 36.69 -31.55
CA LYS A 14 41.84 36.73 -30.19
C LYS A 14 40.33 36.51 -30.11
N PHE A 15 39.56 37.13 -31.00
CA PHE A 15 38.10 36.95 -31.03
C PHE A 15 37.71 35.58 -31.55
N ALA A 16 38.42 35.03 -32.51
CA ALA A 16 38.17 33.68 -32.99
C ALA A 16 38.32 32.63 -31.86
N GLU A 17 39.33 32.79 -31.01
CA GLU A 17 39.56 31.92 -29.85
C GLU A 17 38.56 32.09 -28.73
N LEU A 18 38.22 33.35 -28.36
CA LEU A 18 37.43 33.62 -27.18
C LEU A 18 35.89 33.56 -27.41
N PHE A 19 35.42 33.96 -28.60
CA PHE A 19 33.97 34.04 -28.86
C PHE A 19 33.21 32.74 -28.69
N PRO A 20 33.74 31.55 -29.01
CA PRO A 20 33.06 30.31 -28.75
C PRO A 20 32.71 30.08 -27.27
N HIS A 21 33.48 30.68 -26.35
CA HIS A 21 33.33 30.53 -24.91
C HIS A 21 32.53 31.63 -24.24
N LEU A 22 32.10 32.65 -24.99
CA LEU A 22 31.41 33.83 -24.45
C LEU A 22 29.99 33.94 -25.00
N ASP A 23 29.07 34.41 -24.15
CA ASP A 23 27.71 34.76 -24.57
C ASP A 23 27.69 36.08 -25.35
N GLU A 24 26.55 36.42 -25.97
CA GLU A 24 26.39 37.61 -26.82
C GLU A 24 26.77 38.91 -26.08
N ARG A 25 26.41 39.06 -24.80
CA ARG A 25 26.72 40.24 -23.99
C ARG A 25 28.22 40.29 -23.65
N GLN A 26 28.79 39.17 -23.26
CA GLN A 26 30.20 39.04 -22.95
C GLN A 26 31.08 39.35 -24.17
N ARG A 27 30.72 38.82 -25.36
CA ARG A 27 31.41 39.18 -26.62
C ARG A 27 31.34 40.67 -26.87
N ARG A 28 30.18 41.30 -26.70
CA ARG A 28 29.99 42.73 -26.89
C ARG A 28 30.83 43.55 -25.91
N LEU A 29 30.85 43.18 -24.64
CA LEU A 29 31.66 43.87 -23.62
C LEU A 29 33.17 43.69 -23.88
N LEU A 30 33.62 42.51 -24.28
CA LEU A 30 35.01 42.26 -24.65
C LEU A 30 35.45 43.15 -25.83
N MET A 31 34.66 43.14 -26.91
CA MET A 31 34.92 44.04 -28.06
C MET A 31 34.98 45.48 -27.65
N SER A 32 34.11 45.91 -26.77
CA SER A 32 34.03 47.29 -26.32
C SER A 32 35.20 47.69 -25.42
N ALA A 33 35.66 46.82 -24.54
CA ALA A 33 36.86 47.00 -23.74
C ALA A 33 38.10 47.14 -24.64
N GLU A 34 38.29 46.30 -25.62
CA GLU A 34 39.37 46.39 -26.60
C GLU A 34 39.31 47.71 -27.40
N SER A 35 38.08 48.13 -27.80
CA SER A 35 37.92 49.40 -28.53
C SER A 35 38.31 50.62 -27.71
N ARG A 36 38.09 50.60 -26.38
CA ARG A 36 38.48 51.67 -25.46
C ARG A 36 39.97 51.70 -25.26
N VAL A 37 40.63 50.54 -25.18
CA VAL A 37 42.12 50.47 -25.08
C VAL A 37 42.78 51.03 -26.33
N LEU A 38 42.23 50.81 -27.50
CA LEU A 38 42.74 51.32 -28.77
C LEU A 38 42.50 52.82 -28.97
N GLY A 39 41.59 53.46 -28.24
CA GLY A 39 41.28 54.86 -28.35
C GLY A 39 40.66 55.28 -29.68
N HIS A 40 41.13 56.38 -30.23
CA HIS A 40 40.59 56.97 -31.45
C HIS A 40 40.65 55.99 -32.64
N GLY A 41 39.49 55.69 -33.26
CA GLY A 41 39.36 54.69 -34.33
C GLY A 41 39.24 53.28 -33.87
N GLY A 42 39.32 52.98 -32.55
CA GLY A 42 39.22 51.62 -31.96
C GLY A 42 37.92 50.94 -32.25
N VAL A 43 36.78 51.63 -32.18
CA VAL A 43 35.47 51.06 -32.51
C VAL A 43 35.43 50.48 -33.92
N ARG A 44 35.96 51.20 -34.91
CA ARG A 44 35.99 50.75 -36.31
C ARG A 44 36.97 49.57 -36.51
N ALA A 45 38.12 49.61 -35.86
CA ALA A 45 39.13 48.55 -35.94
C ALA A 45 38.61 47.24 -35.35
N VAL A 46 38.01 47.31 -34.14
CA VAL A 46 37.42 46.16 -33.47
C VAL A 46 36.20 45.61 -34.24
N ALA A 47 35.31 46.48 -34.72
CA ALA A 47 34.16 46.05 -35.51
C ALA A 47 34.55 45.25 -36.75
N ARG A 48 35.63 45.69 -37.44
CA ARG A 48 36.19 44.98 -38.60
C ARG A 48 36.88 43.68 -38.23
N ALA A 49 37.61 43.64 -37.10
CA ALA A 49 38.29 42.45 -36.62
C ALA A 49 37.32 41.35 -36.14
N ALA A 50 36.18 41.74 -35.56
CA ALA A 50 35.14 40.88 -35.03
C ALA A 50 34.00 40.59 -36.02
N GLU A 51 34.08 41.19 -37.25
CA GLU A 51 33.03 41.06 -38.31
C GLU A 51 31.62 41.47 -37.82
N VAL A 52 31.54 42.52 -36.99
CA VAL A 52 30.27 43.07 -36.45
C VAL A 52 30.08 44.53 -36.86
N SER A 53 28.86 45.05 -36.65
CA SER A 53 28.59 46.46 -36.87
C SER A 53 29.27 47.33 -35.81
N GLU A 54 29.70 48.55 -36.21
CA GLU A 54 30.23 49.57 -35.27
C GLU A 54 29.21 49.88 -34.15
N THR A 55 27.90 49.79 -34.49
CA THR A 55 26.82 49.99 -33.53
C THR A 55 26.84 48.95 -32.41
N THR A 56 27.19 47.69 -32.71
CA THR A 56 27.32 46.63 -31.71
C THR A 56 28.44 46.93 -30.73
N VAL A 57 29.59 47.39 -31.23
CA VAL A 57 30.72 47.77 -30.38
C VAL A 57 30.39 49.00 -29.54
N ARG A 58 29.83 50.08 -30.15
CA ARG A 58 29.41 51.30 -29.43
C ARG A 58 28.41 51.00 -28.33
N LYS A 59 27.44 50.11 -28.57
CA LYS A 59 26.47 49.71 -27.55
C LYS A 59 27.15 49.14 -26.31
N GLY A 60 28.17 48.31 -26.49
CA GLY A 60 28.91 47.78 -25.34
C GLY A 60 29.83 48.81 -24.68
N VAL A 61 30.34 49.83 -25.44
CA VAL A 61 31.06 50.96 -24.83
C VAL A 61 30.14 51.72 -23.89
N PHE A 62 28.94 52.06 -24.31
CA PHE A 62 27.93 52.68 -23.44
C PHE A 62 27.56 51.83 -22.23
N GLU A 63 27.48 50.48 -22.40
CA GLU A 63 27.22 49.55 -21.28
C GLU A 63 28.37 49.56 -20.25
N LEU A 64 29.63 49.66 -20.69
CA LEU A 64 30.81 49.78 -19.81
C LEU A 64 30.91 51.15 -19.13
N GLU A 65 30.56 52.24 -19.85
CA GLU A 65 30.57 53.60 -19.31
C GLU A 65 29.45 53.82 -18.28
N ALA A 66 28.34 53.17 -18.44
CA ALA A 66 27.23 53.19 -17.48
C ALA A 66 27.57 52.55 -16.13
N GLY A 67 28.68 51.80 -16.02
CA GLY A 67 29.13 51.19 -14.76
C GLY A 67 28.15 50.14 -14.22
N GLU A 68 27.36 49.51 -15.09
CA GLU A 68 26.38 48.50 -14.66
C GLU A 68 27.05 47.28 -14.01
N GLU A 69 26.50 46.84 -12.89
CA GLU A 69 26.91 45.63 -12.19
C GLU A 69 26.90 44.39 -13.13
N PRO A 70 27.84 43.45 -12.98
CA PRO A 70 27.83 42.21 -13.74
C PRO A 70 26.53 41.45 -13.54
N LEU A 71 25.84 41.16 -14.63
CA LEU A 71 24.62 40.34 -14.58
C LEU A 71 25.01 38.87 -14.42
N GLY A 72 24.47 38.20 -13.41
CA GLY A 72 24.60 36.74 -13.24
C GLY A 72 23.83 35.91 -14.30
N ARG A 73 23.40 36.53 -15.41
CA ARG A 73 22.64 35.95 -16.50
C ARG A 73 22.89 36.67 -17.82
N VAL A 74 22.65 35.98 -18.93
CA VAL A 74 22.90 36.49 -20.29
C VAL A 74 22.04 37.71 -20.65
N ARG A 75 20.81 37.78 -20.16
CA ARG A 75 19.84 38.82 -20.51
C ARG A 75 19.47 39.71 -19.31
N ARG A 76 19.23 40.98 -19.56
CA ARG A 76 18.70 41.93 -18.54
C ARG A 76 17.33 41.48 -18.01
N PRO A 77 16.92 41.86 -16.79
CA PRO A 77 15.58 41.72 -16.30
C PRO A 77 14.57 42.23 -17.34
N GLY A 78 13.54 41.41 -17.66
CA GLY A 78 12.56 41.75 -18.70
C GLY A 78 12.98 41.47 -20.15
N GLY A 79 14.27 41.17 -20.42
CA GLY A 79 14.81 40.88 -21.76
C GLY A 79 14.60 39.47 -22.28
N GLY A 80 13.51 38.78 -21.90
CA GLY A 80 13.18 37.44 -22.35
C GLY A 80 11.85 37.38 -23.12
N ARG A 81 11.46 36.19 -23.54
CA ARG A 81 10.10 35.95 -24.03
C ARG A 81 9.13 36.26 -22.89
N LYS A 82 8.14 37.12 -23.13
CA LYS A 82 7.06 37.38 -22.14
C LYS A 82 6.42 36.09 -21.71
N ARG A 83 6.02 35.98 -20.45
CA ARG A 83 5.27 34.83 -19.97
C ARG A 83 3.95 34.74 -20.71
N VAL A 84 3.50 33.53 -21.00
CA VAL A 84 2.25 33.30 -21.74
C VAL A 84 1.07 33.95 -21.02
N ALA A 85 1.04 33.90 -19.68
CA ALA A 85 0.01 34.55 -18.87
C ALA A 85 0.01 36.09 -18.95
N ASP A 86 1.18 36.72 -19.24
CA ASP A 86 1.28 38.16 -19.45
C ASP A 86 0.82 38.59 -20.85
N VAL A 87 0.90 37.66 -21.82
CA VAL A 87 0.47 37.89 -23.22
C VAL A 87 -1.01 37.56 -23.38
N ASP A 88 -1.51 36.61 -22.63
CA ASP A 88 -2.89 36.13 -22.64
C ASP A 88 -3.46 36.19 -21.21
N PRO A 89 -4.02 37.31 -20.78
CA PRO A 89 -4.60 37.48 -19.45
C PRO A 89 -5.80 36.55 -19.18
N GLY A 90 -6.49 36.08 -20.24
CA GLY A 90 -7.61 35.14 -20.15
C GLY A 90 -7.21 33.70 -19.87
N LEU A 91 -5.94 33.35 -20.08
CA LEU A 91 -5.44 31.97 -19.92
C LEU A 91 -5.62 31.43 -18.49
N ARG A 92 -5.27 32.22 -17.49
CA ARG A 92 -5.34 31.81 -16.08
C ARG A 92 -6.78 31.60 -15.59
N PRO A 93 -7.72 32.54 -15.82
CA PRO A 93 -9.13 32.28 -15.53
C PRO A 93 -9.71 31.09 -16.28
N ALA A 94 -9.36 30.90 -17.56
CA ALA A 94 -9.83 29.77 -18.36
C ALA A 94 -9.28 28.43 -17.82
N LEU A 95 -8.02 28.40 -17.37
CA LEU A 95 -7.46 27.20 -16.72
C LEU A 95 -8.20 26.86 -15.43
N LEU A 96 -8.45 27.84 -14.57
CA LEU A 96 -9.18 27.63 -13.31
C LEU A 96 -10.61 27.17 -13.58
N ALA A 97 -11.31 27.76 -14.54
CA ALA A 97 -12.63 27.35 -14.95
C ALA A 97 -12.70 25.91 -15.49
N LEU A 98 -11.64 25.43 -16.17
CA LEU A 98 -11.54 24.05 -16.61
C LEU A 98 -11.22 23.08 -15.45
N VAL A 99 -10.54 23.53 -14.42
CA VAL A 99 -10.19 22.73 -13.25
C VAL A 99 -11.37 22.65 -12.28
N GLU A 100 -12.11 23.75 -12.07
CA GLU A 100 -13.20 23.84 -11.10
C GLU A 100 -14.36 22.84 -11.30
N PRO A 101 -14.89 22.61 -12.51
CA PRO A 101 -16.00 21.65 -12.71
C PRO A 101 -15.60 20.20 -12.47
N ASP A 102 -14.32 19.86 -12.66
CA ASP A 102 -13.78 18.54 -12.39
C ASP A 102 -13.14 18.43 -10.99
N VAL A 103 -13.22 19.49 -10.24
CA VAL A 103 -12.96 19.48 -8.81
C VAL A 103 -14.05 18.66 -8.16
N ARG A 104 -13.78 17.38 -8.03
CA ARG A 104 -14.62 16.51 -7.23
C ARG A 104 -14.40 16.90 -5.77
N GLY A 105 -15.42 17.37 -5.13
CA GLY A 105 -15.49 17.58 -3.71
C GLY A 105 -16.41 16.56 -3.11
N ASP A 106 -16.08 16.06 -1.94
CA ASP A 106 -17.08 15.48 -1.05
C ASP A 106 -18.08 16.61 -0.73
N PRO A 107 -19.40 16.43 -0.96
CA PRO A 107 -20.41 17.45 -0.62
C PRO A 107 -20.34 17.89 0.83
N MET A 108 -19.73 17.09 1.70
CA MET A 108 -19.54 17.34 3.14
C MET A 108 -18.14 17.87 3.50
N SER A 109 -17.24 18.07 2.53
CA SER A 109 -15.86 18.49 2.75
C SER A 109 -15.39 19.55 1.75
N PRO A 110 -14.58 20.55 2.15
CA PRO A 110 -14.01 21.54 1.24
C PRO A 110 -12.86 21.00 0.36
N LEU A 111 -12.60 19.69 0.38
CA LEU A 111 -11.55 19.08 -0.42
C LEU A 111 -11.88 19.14 -1.91
N ARG A 112 -10.94 19.70 -2.69
CA ARG A 112 -11.04 19.86 -4.14
C ARG A 112 -9.88 19.13 -4.82
N TRP A 113 -10.16 18.33 -5.88
CA TRP A 113 -9.14 17.69 -6.71
C TRP A 113 -9.60 17.54 -8.15
N THR A 114 -8.65 17.53 -9.06
CA THR A 114 -8.90 17.23 -10.48
C THR A 114 -8.10 16.01 -10.91
N VAL A 115 -8.70 15.19 -11.77
CA VAL A 115 -8.06 14.03 -12.39
C VAL A 115 -7.56 14.32 -13.80
N LYS A 116 -7.79 15.54 -14.33
CA LYS A 116 -7.30 15.93 -15.66
C LYS A 116 -5.79 16.08 -15.68
N SER A 117 -5.13 15.44 -16.64
CA SER A 117 -3.70 15.64 -16.85
C SER A 117 -3.41 17.02 -17.45
N THR A 118 -2.22 17.58 -17.18
CA THR A 118 -1.77 18.86 -17.75
C THR A 118 -1.78 18.86 -19.28
N ARG A 119 -1.59 17.71 -19.93
CA ARG A 119 -1.70 17.54 -21.39
C ARG A 119 -3.14 17.69 -21.88
N VAL A 120 -4.11 17.16 -21.14
CA VAL A 120 -5.53 17.32 -21.46
C VAL A 120 -5.95 18.76 -21.28
N LEU A 121 -5.58 19.39 -20.15
CA LEU A 121 -5.85 20.80 -19.88
C LEU A 121 -5.26 21.72 -20.96
N ALA A 122 -3.99 21.52 -21.34
CA ALA A 122 -3.35 22.30 -22.41
C ALA A 122 -4.07 22.16 -23.75
N ARG A 123 -4.57 20.98 -24.10
CA ARG A 123 -5.33 20.73 -25.33
C ARG A 123 -6.70 21.41 -25.28
N GLU A 124 -7.40 21.36 -24.17
CA GLU A 124 -8.69 22.02 -23.99
C GLU A 124 -8.55 23.53 -24.02
N LEU A 125 -7.55 24.11 -23.34
CA LEU A 125 -7.22 25.51 -23.40
C LEU A 125 -6.89 25.97 -24.83
N THR A 126 -6.11 25.18 -25.57
CA THR A 126 -5.78 25.48 -26.96
C THR A 126 -7.04 25.46 -27.86
N ARG A 127 -7.98 24.56 -27.62
CA ARG A 127 -9.29 24.56 -28.31
C ARG A 127 -10.15 25.77 -27.96
N ALA A 128 -10.02 26.29 -26.73
CA ALA A 128 -10.69 27.51 -26.28
C ALA A 128 -10.01 28.80 -26.75
N GLY A 129 -8.93 28.71 -27.55
CA GLY A 129 -8.18 29.85 -28.08
C GLY A 129 -6.92 30.25 -27.34
N HIS A 130 -6.60 29.58 -26.21
CA HIS A 130 -5.44 29.84 -25.38
C HIS A 130 -4.28 28.90 -25.73
N ARG A 131 -3.33 29.32 -26.55
CA ARG A 131 -2.16 28.51 -26.94
C ARG A 131 -1.19 28.33 -25.79
N VAL A 132 -1.16 27.13 -25.19
CA VAL A 132 -0.33 26.83 -24.02
C VAL A 132 0.22 25.42 -24.07
N SER A 133 1.45 25.21 -23.56
CA SER A 133 2.04 23.88 -23.40
C SER A 133 1.61 23.21 -22.08
N ALA A 134 1.73 21.89 -22.01
CA ALA A 134 1.46 21.14 -20.77
C ALA A 134 2.38 21.55 -19.60
N ASP A 135 3.62 21.90 -19.91
CA ASP A 135 4.60 22.36 -18.90
C ASP A 135 4.19 23.72 -18.35
N THR A 136 3.78 24.65 -19.23
CA THR A 136 3.25 25.97 -18.80
C THR A 136 1.98 25.81 -17.95
N VAL A 137 1.09 24.88 -18.30
CA VAL A 137 -0.09 24.57 -17.46
C VAL A 137 0.33 24.05 -16.10
N ALA A 138 1.35 23.18 -16.04
CA ALA A 138 1.87 22.70 -14.76
C ALA A 138 2.47 23.82 -13.91
N ASP A 139 3.17 24.77 -14.52
CA ASP A 139 3.74 25.94 -13.83
C ASP A 139 2.65 26.87 -13.31
N LEU A 140 1.64 27.17 -14.13
CA LEU A 140 0.50 27.97 -13.72
C LEU A 140 -0.28 27.32 -12.57
N LEU A 141 -0.51 26.01 -12.61
CA LEU A 141 -1.14 25.28 -11.50
C LEU A 141 -0.32 25.39 -10.22
N ARG A 142 1.03 25.32 -10.29
CA ARG A 142 1.89 25.51 -9.12
C ARG A 142 1.81 26.93 -8.58
N GLU A 143 1.78 27.94 -9.46
CA GLU A 143 1.58 29.34 -9.07
C GLU A 143 0.24 29.56 -8.36
N GLU A 144 -0.80 28.81 -8.73
CA GLU A 144 -2.12 28.79 -8.08
C GLU A 144 -2.18 27.88 -6.82
N GLY A 145 -1.05 27.37 -6.34
CA GLY A 145 -0.97 26.56 -5.13
C GLY A 145 -1.32 25.08 -5.31
N PHE A 146 -1.51 24.61 -6.54
CA PHE A 146 -1.73 23.19 -6.81
C PHE A 146 -0.39 22.45 -6.85
N SER A 147 -0.37 21.24 -6.27
CA SER A 147 0.75 20.32 -6.40
C SER A 147 0.23 18.87 -6.49
N LEU A 148 1.04 17.99 -7.07
CA LEU A 148 0.72 16.57 -7.11
C LEU A 148 0.87 15.99 -5.71
N GLN A 149 -0.26 15.64 -5.09
CA GLN A 149 -0.32 15.05 -3.76
C GLN A 149 -0.66 13.57 -3.87
N ALA A 150 0.06 12.75 -3.12
CA ALA A 150 -0.34 11.38 -2.85
C ALA A 150 -1.28 11.34 -1.64
N ASN A 151 -2.11 10.31 -1.55
CA ASN A 151 -2.92 10.09 -0.37
C ASN A 151 -2.00 9.90 0.85
N VAL A 152 -2.25 10.68 1.89
CA VAL A 152 -1.49 10.60 3.15
C VAL A 152 -2.41 10.02 4.22
N LYS A 153 -1.94 9.00 4.92
CA LYS A 153 -2.66 8.38 6.05
C LYS A 153 -2.56 9.30 7.29
N ILE A 154 -3.32 10.39 7.31
CA ILE A 154 -3.32 11.37 8.42
C ILE A 154 -4.56 11.21 9.31
N LEU A 155 -5.67 10.73 8.73
CA LEU A 155 -6.91 10.56 9.48
C LEU A 155 -6.74 9.41 10.48
N GLU A 156 -6.60 9.77 11.75
CA GLU A 156 -6.71 8.85 12.87
C GLU A 156 -8.19 8.74 13.22
N GLY A 157 -8.65 7.54 13.59
CA GLY A 157 -9.96 7.35 14.19
C GLY A 157 -10.12 8.14 15.50
N SER A 158 -11.20 7.95 16.21
CA SER A 158 -11.43 8.62 17.52
C SER A 158 -10.23 8.38 18.44
N ARG A 159 -9.64 9.47 18.95
CA ARG A 159 -8.50 9.39 19.87
C ARG A 159 -9.00 8.92 21.23
N HIS A 160 -8.37 7.86 21.77
CA HIS A 160 -8.64 7.45 23.14
C HIS A 160 -8.17 8.53 24.12
N VAL A 161 -8.94 8.81 25.15
CA VAL A 161 -8.65 9.90 26.10
C VAL A 161 -7.28 9.68 26.80
N ASP A 162 -6.91 8.44 27.11
CA ASP A 162 -5.67 8.09 27.80
C ASP A 162 -4.50 7.80 26.86
N ARG A 163 -4.60 8.18 25.59
CA ARG A 163 -3.57 7.92 24.58
C ARG A 163 -2.19 8.39 25.03
N ASP A 164 -2.08 9.64 25.43
CA ASP A 164 -0.78 10.24 25.80
C ASP A 164 -0.26 9.68 27.12
N ALA A 165 -1.17 9.32 28.03
CA ALA A 165 -0.82 8.65 29.29
C ALA A 165 -0.25 7.25 29.02
N GLN A 166 -0.86 6.47 28.12
CA GLN A 166 -0.37 5.14 27.74
C GLN A 166 1.00 5.21 27.05
N PHE A 167 1.24 6.20 26.17
CA PHE A 167 2.56 6.37 25.56
C PHE A 167 3.65 6.70 26.61
N ARG A 168 3.34 7.53 27.59
CA ARG A 168 4.25 7.83 28.70
C ARG A 168 4.56 6.56 29.49
N TYR A 169 3.52 5.84 29.89
CA TYR A 169 3.64 4.58 30.63
C TYR A 169 4.53 3.55 29.88
N LEU A 170 4.25 3.32 28.62
CA LEU A 170 5.02 2.40 27.77
C LEU A 170 6.50 2.82 27.65
N ASN A 171 6.76 4.13 27.54
CA ASN A 171 8.13 4.64 27.46
C ASN A 171 8.86 4.52 28.82
N GLU A 172 8.17 4.64 29.94
CA GLU A 172 8.73 4.43 31.29
C GLU A 172 9.11 2.97 31.49
N GLU A 173 8.21 2.04 31.19
CA GLU A 173 8.47 0.59 31.23
C GLU A 173 9.66 0.21 30.33
N ALA A 174 9.73 0.77 29.11
CA ALA A 174 10.85 0.51 28.21
C ALA A 174 12.19 1.02 28.76
N ARG A 175 12.21 2.21 29.37
CA ARG A 175 13.44 2.75 30.01
C ARG A 175 13.86 1.92 31.20
N GLU A 176 12.92 1.49 32.04
CA GLU A 176 13.21 0.64 33.20
C GLU A 176 13.84 -0.68 32.77
N HIS A 177 13.22 -1.37 31.80
CA HIS A 177 13.76 -2.64 31.29
C HIS A 177 15.15 -2.46 30.69
N GLN A 178 15.34 -1.44 29.83
CA GLN A 178 16.65 -1.15 29.22
C GLN A 178 17.70 -0.76 30.27
N GLY A 179 17.32 0.06 31.26
CA GLY A 179 18.21 0.43 32.36
C GLY A 179 18.64 -0.75 33.20
N ALA A 180 17.80 -1.77 33.32
CA ALA A 180 18.12 -3.04 33.98
C ALA A 180 18.84 -4.06 33.06
N GLY A 181 19.21 -3.68 31.85
CA GLY A 181 19.85 -4.58 30.87
C GLY A 181 18.94 -5.67 30.33
N GLN A 182 17.62 -5.48 30.41
CA GLN A 182 16.62 -6.42 29.92
C GLN A 182 16.18 -6.08 28.49
N PRO A 183 15.87 -7.08 27.65
CA PRO A 183 15.40 -6.86 26.29
C PRO A 183 14.04 -6.13 26.22
N VAL A 184 13.94 -5.21 25.27
CA VAL A 184 12.70 -4.51 24.89
C VAL A 184 12.50 -4.67 23.42
N ILE A 185 11.41 -5.33 23.01
CA ILE A 185 11.09 -5.57 21.62
C ILE A 185 9.77 -4.88 21.21
N SER A 186 9.74 -4.49 19.94
CA SER A 186 8.54 -3.99 19.29
C SER A 186 8.15 -4.97 18.20
N VAL A 187 6.90 -5.43 18.21
CA VAL A 187 6.45 -6.51 17.33
C VAL A 187 5.21 -6.12 16.54
N ASP A 188 5.10 -6.63 15.32
CA ASP A 188 3.89 -6.52 14.49
C ASP A 188 3.98 -7.41 13.24
N THR A 189 2.84 -7.60 12.58
CA THR A 189 2.75 -8.21 11.25
C THR A 189 2.84 -7.14 10.17
N LYS A 190 3.83 -7.22 9.29
CA LYS A 190 3.86 -6.39 8.08
C LYS A 190 2.69 -6.77 7.16
N LYS A 191 2.20 -5.80 6.37
CA LYS A 191 1.24 -6.08 5.29
C LYS A 191 1.61 -7.37 4.55
N LYS A 192 0.63 -8.27 4.39
CA LYS A 192 0.78 -9.53 3.64
C LYS A 192 1.05 -9.23 2.17
N GLU A 193 2.09 -9.83 1.61
CA GLU A 193 2.52 -9.60 0.23
C GLU A 193 2.15 -10.79 -0.66
N LEU A 194 1.76 -10.49 -1.89
CA LEU A 194 1.59 -11.51 -2.93
C LEU A 194 2.96 -12.02 -3.36
N VAL A 195 3.10 -13.35 -3.48
CA VAL A 195 4.32 -13.98 -3.97
C VAL A 195 4.15 -14.28 -5.46
N GLY A 196 5.07 -13.76 -6.29
CA GLY A 196 5.02 -13.91 -7.73
C GLY A 196 5.50 -12.66 -8.49
N ALA A 197 5.38 -12.69 -9.80
CA ALA A 197 5.74 -11.57 -10.67
C ALA A 197 4.66 -10.47 -10.62
N PHE A 198 4.43 -9.87 -9.45
CA PHE A 198 3.46 -8.79 -9.28
C PHE A 198 4.14 -7.43 -9.23
N LYS A 199 3.40 -6.39 -9.63
CA LYS A 199 3.88 -5.01 -9.60
C LYS A 199 4.05 -4.55 -8.15
N THR A 200 5.23 -4.06 -7.82
CA THR A 200 5.53 -3.38 -6.56
C THR A 200 5.62 -1.87 -6.77
N ASP A 201 5.35 -1.11 -5.72
CA ASP A 201 5.46 0.35 -5.76
C ASP A 201 6.92 0.79 -5.95
N GLY A 202 7.11 1.94 -6.63
CA GLY A 202 8.41 2.53 -6.85
C GLY A 202 9.04 2.21 -8.21
N ARG A 203 10.32 2.57 -8.35
CA ARG A 203 11.11 2.41 -9.58
C ARG A 203 12.54 2.04 -9.21
N GLN A 204 13.21 1.28 -10.07
CA GLN A 204 14.65 1.01 -10.02
C GLN A 204 15.34 1.45 -11.32
N TRP A 205 16.63 1.77 -11.24
CA TRP A 205 17.43 2.07 -12.43
C TRP A 205 17.68 0.79 -13.21
N ARG A 206 17.35 0.83 -14.51
CA ARG A 206 17.54 -0.25 -15.47
C ARG A 206 17.90 0.34 -16.84
N PRO A 207 18.43 -0.47 -17.77
CA PRO A 207 18.59 -0.04 -19.15
C PRO A 207 17.29 0.52 -19.73
N ALA A 208 17.40 1.57 -20.52
CA ALA A 208 16.22 2.19 -21.15
C ALA A 208 15.55 1.18 -22.10
N GLY A 209 14.22 1.04 -21.98
CA GLY A 209 13.44 0.11 -22.79
C GLY A 209 13.40 -1.33 -22.29
N ASP A 210 14.05 -1.64 -21.15
CA ASP A 210 14.05 -2.99 -20.54
C ASP A 210 13.38 -2.99 -19.14
N PRO A 211 12.06 -2.80 -19.04
CA PRO A 211 11.33 -2.90 -17.78
C PRO A 211 11.19 -4.38 -17.37
N VAL A 212 11.10 -4.64 -16.06
CA VAL A 212 10.74 -5.97 -15.56
C VAL A 212 9.28 -6.28 -15.94
N PRO A 213 9.01 -7.33 -16.72
CA PRO A 213 7.65 -7.75 -16.99
C PRO A 213 7.01 -8.31 -15.71
N VAL A 214 5.76 -7.94 -15.46
CA VAL A 214 4.96 -8.41 -14.33
C VAL A 214 3.57 -8.82 -14.81
N ASN A 215 2.85 -9.59 -14.00
CA ASN A 215 1.50 -10.03 -14.31
C ASN A 215 0.55 -8.84 -14.52
N MET A 216 -0.37 -8.98 -15.46
CA MET A 216 -1.40 -7.95 -15.73
C MET A 216 -2.44 -7.86 -14.60
N HIS A 217 -2.64 -8.93 -13.84
CA HIS A 217 -3.61 -9.03 -12.77
C HIS A 217 -2.96 -9.55 -11.49
N ASP A 218 -3.38 -9.02 -10.34
CA ASP A 218 -2.86 -9.36 -9.02
C ASP A 218 -3.67 -10.51 -8.38
N PHE A 219 -3.81 -11.64 -9.10
CA PHE A 219 -4.39 -12.85 -8.53
C PHE A 219 -3.30 -13.67 -7.84
N ALA A 220 -3.55 -14.01 -6.56
CA ALA A 220 -2.65 -14.88 -5.82
C ALA A 220 -2.51 -16.24 -6.53
N ASP A 221 -1.27 -16.68 -6.74
CA ASP A 221 -1.01 -18.05 -7.19
C ASP A 221 -1.38 -19.01 -6.05
N PRO A 222 -2.28 -20.00 -6.29
CA PRO A 222 -2.66 -20.96 -5.25
C PRO A 222 -1.49 -21.77 -4.68
N LYS A 223 -0.40 -21.94 -5.44
CA LYS A 223 0.79 -22.68 -5.00
C LYS A 223 1.78 -21.82 -4.20
N LEU A 224 1.90 -20.53 -4.57
CA LEU A 224 2.83 -19.61 -3.92
C LEU A 224 2.16 -18.87 -2.75
N GLY A 225 0.84 -18.68 -2.78
CA GLY A 225 0.09 -18.05 -1.70
C GLY A 225 0.51 -16.61 -1.43
N ARG A 226 0.65 -16.30 -0.15
CA ARG A 226 1.09 -14.98 0.34
C ARG A 226 2.22 -15.16 1.34
N ALA A 227 3.13 -14.21 1.37
CA ALA A 227 4.10 -14.09 2.43
C ALA A 227 3.53 -13.23 3.57
N ILE A 228 3.72 -13.67 4.80
CA ILE A 228 3.28 -13.01 6.03
C ILE A 228 4.52 -12.68 6.86
N PRO A 229 5.17 -11.53 6.65
CA PRO A 229 6.34 -11.18 7.44
C PRO A 229 5.92 -10.68 8.82
N TYR A 230 6.31 -11.37 9.88
CA TYR A 230 6.18 -10.91 11.26
C TYR A 230 7.54 -10.39 11.75
N GLY A 231 7.55 -9.13 12.20
CA GLY A 231 8.78 -8.46 12.61
C GLY A 231 8.92 -8.37 14.11
N VAL A 232 10.14 -8.64 14.60
CA VAL A 232 10.59 -8.38 15.95
C VAL A 232 11.75 -7.39 15.87
N TYR A 233 11.57 -6.20 16.41
CA TYR A 233 12.60 -5.17 16.47
C TYR A 233 13.10 -5.00 17.89
N ASP A 234 14.37 -5.27 18.11
CA ASP A 234 15.04 -5.03 19.38
C ASP A 234 15.47 -3.56 19.48
N LEU A 235 14.93 -2.85 20.48
CA LEU A 235 15.14 -1.41 20.61
C LEU A 235 16.56 -1.06 21.04
N ALA A 236 17.17 -1.85 21.90
CA ALA A 236 18.50 -1.57 22.44
C ALA A 236 19.63 -2.01 21.48
N ALA A 237 19.51 -3.22 20.94
CA ALA A 237 20.49 -3.77 20.02
C ALA A 237 20.39 -3.16 18.60
N ASN A 238 19.30 -2.44 18.27
CA ASN A 238 19.00 -1.94 16.93
C ASN A 238 19.09 -3.07 15.88
N THR A 239 18.46 -4.20 16.17
CA THR A 239 18.42 -5.37 15.29
C THR A 239 16.99 -5.76 14.97
N GLY A 240 16.79 -6.34 13.80
CA GLY A 240 15.51 -6.85 13.35
C GLY A 240 15.56 -8.34 13.08
N TRP A 241 14.52 -9.05 13.51
CA TRP A 241 14.24 -10.42 13.13
C TRP A 241 12.91 -10.47 12.40
N VAL A 242 12.85 -11.12 11.25
CA VAL A 242 11.60 -11.26 10.49
C VAL A 242 11.36 -12.72 10.17
N ASN A 243 10.29 -13.25 10.76
CA ASN A 243 9.78 -14.57 10.43
C ASN A 243 8.78 -14.44 9.27
N VAL A 244 9.03 -15.07 8.14
CA VAL A 244 8.18 -15.00 6.94
C VAL A 244 7.31 -16.25 6.90
N GLY A 245 6.06 -16.13 7.37
CA GLY A 245 5.08 -17.22 7.34
C GLY A 245 4.45 -17.41 5.97
N THR A 246 4.03 -18.64 5.68
CA THR A 246 3.35 -19.02 4.42
C THR A 246 1.88 -19.40 4.63
N ASP A 247 1.43 -19.56 5.87
CA ASP A 247 0.10 -20.08 6.22
C ASP A 247 -0.84 -18.96 6.72
N HIS A 248 -1.00 -18.79 8.02
CA HIS A 248 -1.96 -17.86 8.62
C HIS A 248 -1.31 -16.94 9.66
N ASP A 249 -1.78 -15.69 9.67
CA ASP A 249 -1.41 -14.68 10.67
C ASP A 249 -2.24 -14.88 11.94
N THR A 250 -1.79 -15.79 12.79
CA THR A 250 -2.44 -16.16 14.05
C THR A 250 -1.61 -15.76 15.26
N ALA A 251 -2.19 -15.77 16.44
CA ALA A 251 -1.46 -15.51 17.67
C ALA A 251 -0.32 -16.54 17.91
N ALA A 252 -0.54 -17.79 17.52
CA ALA A 252 0.49 -18.84 17.59
C ALA A 252 1.68 -18.53 16.68
N PHE A 253 1.44 -18.09 15.44
CA PHE A 253 2.48 -17.64 14.51
C PHE A 253 3.24 -16.42 15.06
N ALA A 254 2.52 -15.45 15.62
CA ALA A 254 3.11 -14.25 16.20
C ALA A 254 4.05 -14.58 17.36
N VAL A 255 3.63 -15.45 18.29
CA VAL A 255 4.47 -15.87 19.42
C VAL A 255 5.60 -16.79 18.98
N GLU A 256 5.37 -17.66 17.98
CA GLU A 256 6.46 -18.46 17.39
C GLU A 256 7.55 -17.58 16.79
N SER A 257 7.19 -16.48 16.15
CA SER A 257 8.16 -15.52 15.63
C SER A 257 9.00 -14.87 16.73
N ILE A 258 8.41 -14.60 17.90
CA ILE A 258 9.13 -14.10 19.08
C ILE A 258 10.01 -15.21 19.68
N ARG A 259 9.52 -16.44 19.74
CA ARG A 259 10.29 -17.61 20.21
C ARG A 259 11.56 -17.81 19.38
N ARG A 260 11.42 -17.79 18.05
CA ARG A 260 12.56 -17.92 17.12
C ARG A 260 13.57 -16.79 17.28
N TRP A 261 13.10 -15.55 17.41
CA TRP A 261 13.97 -14.42 17.72
C TRP A 261 14.72 -14.66 19.03
N TRP A 262 14.04 -15.11 20.09
CA TRP A 262 14.67 -15.35 21.39
C TRP A 262 15.77 -16.38 21.30
N HIS A 263 15.48 -17.56 20.76
CA HIS A 263 16.45 -18.64 20.64
C HIS A 263 17.56 -18.35 19.62
N GLY A 264 17.24 -17.70 18.51
CA GLY A 264 18.20 -17.40 17.44
C GLY A 264 19.11 -16.22 17.74
N GLN A 265 18.65 -15.23 18.51
CA GLN A 265 19.39 -14.00 18.75
C GLN A 265 19.26 -13.48 20.19
N GLY A 266 18.05 -13.38 20.73
CA GLY A 266 17.78 -12.71 22.00
C GLY A 266 18.59 -13.29 23.15
N GLN A 267 18.58 -14.61 23.31
CA GLN A 267 19.29 -15.30 24.39
C GLN A 267 20.83 -15.06 24.36
N SER A 268 21.42 -14.98 23.19
CA SER A 268 22.86 -14.71 23.04
C SER A 268 23.22 -13.25 23.35
N VAL A 269 22.32 -12.30 22.97
CA VAL A 269 22.52 -10.87 23.24
C VAL A 269 22.27 -10.54 24.73
N TYR A 270 21.30 -11.24 25.35
CA TYR A 270 20.87 -10.99 26.72
C TYR A 270 21.01 -12.26 27.59
N PRO A 271 22.22 -12.80 27.79
CA PRO A 271 22.42 -14.11 28.49
C PRO A 271 22.00 -14.09 29.95
N ARG A 272 21.80 -12.94 30.56
CA ARG A 272 21.35 -12.77 31.96
C ARG A 272 19.94 -12.21 32.05
N ALA A 273 19.18 -12.18 30.96
CA ALA A 273 17.82 -11.68 31.01
C ALA A 273 16.90 -12.59 31.82
N THR A 274 16.12 -11.98 32.66
CA THR A 274 15.04 -12.62 33.44
C THR A 274 13.68 -12.03 33.08
N ARG A 275 13.67 -10.92 32.37
CA ARG A 275 12.47 -10.21 31.94
C ARG A 275 12.53 -9.87 30.43
N LEU A 276 11.38 -9.78 29.79
CA LEU A 276 11.23 -9.32 28.41
C LEU A 276 10.06 -8.35 28.36
N LEU A 277 10.27 -7.16 27.81
CA LEU A 277 9.17 -6.24 27.48
C LEU A 277 8.83 -6.35 26.00
N ILE A 278 7.55 -6.59 25.73
CA ILE A 278 6.97 -6.60 24.37
C ILE A 278 6.06 -5.40 24.21
N THR A 279 6.33 -4.57 23.20
CA THR A 279 5.42 -3.51 22.76
C THR A 279 4.73 -3.95 21.48
N ALA A 280 3.41 -3.93 21.46
CA ALA A 280 2.59 -4.46 20.37
C ALA A 280 1.41 -3.55 20.06
N ASP A 281 0.85 -3.68 18.86
CA ASP A 281 -0.38 -3.00 18.47
C ASP A 281 -1.58 -3.49 19.29
N ALA A 282 -2.65 -2.68 19.29
CA ALA A 282 -3.89 -3.02 19.98
C ALA A 282 -4.73 -4.07 19.24
N GLY A 283 -4.45 -4.33 17.98
CA GLY A 283 -5.22 -5.23 17.10
C GLY A 283 -4.39 -6.32 16.45
N GLY A 284 -5.01 -7.09 15.55
CA GLY A 284 -4.35 -8.18 14.83
C GLY A 284 -4.10 -9.44 15.65
N SER A 285 -3.14 -10.27 15.21
CA SER A 285 -2.75 -11.51 15.85
C SER A 285 -2.19 -11.31 17.26
N ASN A 286 -1.55 -10.18 17.50
CA ASN A 286 -0.95 -9.74 18.78
C ASN A 286 -1.83 -8.74 19.56
N GLY A 287 -3.13 -8.61 19.23
CA GLY A 287 -4.03 -7.65 19.86
C GLY A 287 -4.34 -7.98 21.33
N TYR A 288 -4.57 -6.94 22.15
CA TYR A 288 -4.85 -7.10 23.59
C TYR A 288 -6.11 -7.90 23.92
N ARG A 289 -7.08 -7.96 23.00
CA ARG A 289 -8.31 -8.76 23.16
C ARG A 289 -8.12 -10.23 22.79
N THR A 290 -7.02 -10.57 22.09
CA THR A 290 -6.76 -11.91 21.59
C THR A 290 -6.36 -12.83 22.75
N ARG A 291 -7.24 -13.75 23.14
CA ARG A 291 -6.99 -14.68 24.23
C ARG A 291 -5.85 -15.64 23.92
N ALA A 292 -5.80 -16.15 22.68
CA ALA A 292 -4.75 -17.04 22.20
C ALA A 292 -3.35 -16.40 22.29
N TRP A 293 -3.24 -15.07 22.05
CA TRP A 293 -1.99 -14.34 22.24
C TRP A 293 -1.45 -14.45 23.67
N LYS A 294 -2.32 -14.25 24.68
CA LYS A 294 -1.95 -14.35 26.09
C LYS A 294 -1.56 -15.78 26.49
N LEU A 295 -2.30 -16.77 25.98
CA LEU A 295 -1.99 -18.18 26.21
C LEU A 295 -0.64 -18.59 25.63
N GLU A 296 -0.38 -18.25 24.37
CA GLU A 296 0.88 -18.58 23.71
C GLU A 296 2.08 -17.88 24.36
N LEU A 297 1.91 -16.62 24.80
CA LEU A 297 2.95 -15.92 25.56
C LEU A 297 3.18 -16.54 26.96
N ALA A 298 2.15 -17.03 27.63
CA ALA A 298 2.31 -17.75 28.88
C ALA A 298 3.13 -19.05 28.70
N ARG A 299 2.92 -19.75 27.58
CA ARG A 299 3.74 -20.92 27.19
C ARG A 299 5.19 -20.51 26.93
N LEU A 300 5.41 -19.42 26.21
CA LEU A 300 6.75 -18.90 25.95
C LEU A 300 7.45 -18.49 27.26
N ALA A 301 6.73 -17.85 28.19
CA ALA A 301 7.27 -17.51 29.51
C ALA A 301 7.69 -18.75 30.32
N ALA A 302 6.85 -19.79 30.33
CA ALA A 302 7.15 -21.05 31.00
C ALA A 302 8.37 -21.79 30.37
N GLU A 303 8.47 -21.75 29.02
CA GLU A 303 9.55 -22.37 28.26
C GLU A 303 10.91 -21.68 28.52
N THR A 304 10.88 -20.33 28.45
CA THR A 304 12.12 -19.54 28.51
C THR A 304 12.55 -19.13 29.91
N GLY A 305 11.68 -19.27 30.90
CA GLY A 305 11.89 -18.76 32.25
C GLY A 305 11.80 -17.23 32.37
N LEU A 306 11.41 -16.53 31.32
CA LEU A 306 11.28 -15.07 31.29
C LEU A 306 9.95 -14.60 31.86
N THR A 307 9.99 -13.58 32.69
CA THR A 307 8.81 -12.78 33.00
C THR A 307 8.52 -11.85 31.83
N ILE A 308 7.41 -12.06 31.14
CA ILE A 308 7.05 -11.31 29.93
C ILE A 308 6.05 -10.21 30.26
N THR A 309 6.49 -8.96 30.17
CA THR A 309 5.63 -7.78 30.26
C THR A 309 5.16 -7.40 28.85
N VAL A 310 3.86 -7.16 28.70
CA VAL A 310 3.29 -6.69 27.44
C VAL A 310 2.65 -5.33 27.66
N CYS A 311 3.00 -4.37 26.81
CA CYS A 311 2.39 -3.05 26.76
C CYS A 311 1.86 -2.79 25.34
N HIS A 312 0.53 -2.72 25.21
CA HIS A 312 -0.08 -2.42 23.93
C HIS A 312 -0.13 -0.92 23.66
N LEU A 313 0.11 -0.53 22.43
CA LEU A 313 -0.13 0.83 21.97
C LEU A 313 -1.63 1.15 22.04
N PRO A 314 -1.99 2.41 22.27
CA PRO A 314 -3.40 2.82 22.26
C PRO A 314 -4.07 2.47 20.92
N PRO A 315 -5.37 2.10 20.92
CA PRO A 315 -6.09 1.80 19.69
C PRO A 315 -5.99 2.94 18.65
N GLY A 316 -5.81 2.57 17.38
CA GLY A 316 -5.68 3.52 16.26
C GLY A 316 -4.30 4.19 16.15
N THR A 317 -3.29 3.73 16.88
CA THR A 317 -1.95 4.32 16.89
C THR A 317 -0.85 3.41 16.31
N SER A 318 -1.21 2.40 15.52
CA SER A 318 -0.29 1.44 14.89
C SER A 318 0.88 2.12 14.16
N LYS A 319 0.62 3.25 13.50
CA LYS A 319 1.68 4.02 12.84
C LYS A 319 2.82 4.49 13.78
N TRP A 320 2.62 4.46 15.10
CA TRP A 320 3.64 4.81 16.09
C TRP A 320 4.42 3.61 16.61
N ASN A 321 4.05 2.39 16.19
CA ASN A 321 4.80 1.20 16.55
C ASN A 321 6.24 1.28 16.02
N LYS A 322 7.22 0.99 16.88
CA LYS A 322 8.65 1.14 16.52
C LYS A 322 9.06 0.22 15.38
N VAL A 323 8.51 -1.01 15.34
CA VAL A 323 8.79 -1.97 14.28
C VAL A 323 8.39 -1.44 12.90
N GLU A 324 7.29 -0.67 12.80
CA GLU A 324 6.84 -0.05 11.54
C GLU A 324 7.87 0.93 10.98
N HIS A 325 8.38 1.83 11.83
CA HIS A 325 9.32 2.88 11.41
C HIS A 325 10.77 2.41 11.31
N ARG A 326 11.18 1.51 12.22
CA ARG A 326 12.58 1.09 12.33
C ARG A 326 12.91 -0.14 11.52
N LEU A 327 11.90 -0.94 11.16
CA LEU A 327 12.06 -2.19 10.45
C LEU A 327 11.30 -2.19 9.11
N PHE A 328 9.98 -2.17 9.15
CA PHE A 328 9.14 -2.37 7.96
C PHE A 328 9.26 -1.27 6.91
N SER A 329 9.47 -0.01 7.31
CA SER A 329 9.73 1.08 6.36
C SER A 329 10.97 0.81 5.51
N HIS A 330 12.06 0.30 6.11
CA HIS A 330 13.30 -0.03 5.40
C HIS A 330 13.15 -1.24 4.49
N ILE A 331 12.42 -2.27 4.92
CA ILE A 331 12.06 -3.41 4.07
C ILE A 331 11.26 -2.92 2.85
N THR A 332 10.24 -2.10 3.07
CA THR A 332 9.41 -1.55 2.00
C THR A 332 10.24 -0.71 1.02
N MET A 333 11.21 0.07 1.51
CA MET A 333 12.12 0.82 0.65
C MET A 333 13.02 -0.09 -0.20
N ASN A 334 13.50 -1.21 0.37
CA ASN A 334 14.31 -2.18 -0.36
C ASN A 334 13.52 -2.95 -1.44
N TRP A 335 12.21 -3.10 -1.25
CA TRP A 335 11.32 -3.79 -2.21
C TRP A 335 10.83 -2.91 -3.35
N ARG A 336 11.11 -1.60 -3.33
CA ARG A 336 10.61 -0.68 -4.35
C ARG A 336 11.08 -1.06 -5.75
N GLY A 337 10.10 -1.25 -6.66
CA GLY A 337 10.36 -1.61 -8.06
C GLY A 337 10.84 -3.05 -8.29
N ARG A 338 10.86 -3.90 -7.27
CA ARG A 338 11.27 -5.30 -7.34
C ARG A 338 10.09 -6.24 -7.16
N PRO A 339 9.71 -7.06 -8.14
CA PRO A 339 8.73 -8.13 -7.92
C PRO A 339 9.22 -9.14 -6.88
N LEU A 340 8.34 -9.57 -6.00
CA LEU A 340 8.60 -10.55 -4.94
C LEU A 340 8.31 -11.95 -5.48
N THR A 341 9.16 -12.46 -6.34
CA THR A 341 8.90 -13.63 -7.18
C THR A 341 8.84 -14.97 -6.44
N SER A 342 9.46 -15.07 -5.27
CA SER A 342 9.42 -16.27 -4.42
C SER A 342 9.61 -15.90 -2.95
N HIS A 343 9.32 -16.85 -2.03
CA HIS A 343 9.57 -16.67 -0.60
C HIS A 343 11.06 -16.47 -0.30
N GLU A 344 11.95 -17.16 -1.02
CA GLU A 344 13.41 -17.02 -0.87
C GLU A 344 13.86 -15.59 -1.23
N VAL A 345 13.32 -15.01 -2.32
CA VAL A 345 13.59 -13.63 -2.71
C VAL A 345 13.14 -12.65 -1.63
N ILE A 346 11.99 -12.91 -1.00
CA ILE A 346 11.48 -12.10 0.11
C ILE A 346 12.43 -12.18 1.30
N VAL A 347 12.77 -13.39 1.76
CA VAL A 347 13.67 -13.61 2.90
C VAL A 347 15.04 -12.98 2.66
N GLN A 348 15.66 -13.23 1.50
CA GLN A 348 16.97 -12.67 1.15
C GLN A 348 16.94 -11.14 1.07
N SER A 349 15.90 -10.56 0.49
CA SER A 349 15.77 -9.11 0.37
C SER A 349 15.53 -8.44 1.73
N ILE A 350 14.83 -9.10 2.65
CA ILE A 350 14.69 -8.63 4.04
C ILE A 350 16.05 -8.68 4.72
N ALA A 351 16.74 -9.82 4.70
CA ALA A 351 18.05 -10.00 5.34
C ALA A 351 19.12 -9.03 4.80
N ALA A 352 19.05 -8.68 3.51
CA ALA A 352 19.95 -7.71 2.88
C ALA A 352 19.63 -6.25 3.19
N THR A 353 18.55 -5.96 3.93
CA THR A 353 18.15 -4.59 4.26
C THR A 353 19.07 -4.00 5.33
N THR A 354 19.71 -2.88 5.03
CA THR A 354 20.61 -2.16 5.94
C THR A 354 20.24 -0.68 6.01
N THR A 355 20.73 0.00 7.05
CA THR A 355 20.55 1.45 7.22
C THR A 355 21.85 2.14 7.60
N ARG A 356 21.91 3.46 7.41
CA ARG A 356 23.09 4.25 7.83
C ARG A 356 23.37 4.19 9.32
N ILE A 357 22.35 3.92 10.13
CA ILE A 357 22.47 3.82 11.60
C ILE A 357 22.78 2.41 12.09
N GLY A 358 23.18 1.51 11.18
CA GLY A 358 23.67 0.19 11.52
C GLY A 358 22.61 -0.86 11.85
N LEU A 359 21.37 -0.71 11.38
CA LEU A 359 20.37 -1.78 11.52
C LEU A 359 20.88 -3.05 10.87
N ARG A 360 20.87 -4.14 11.61
CA ARG A 360 21.15 -5.50 11.11
C ARG A 360 19.87 -6.32 11.17
N MET A 361 19.62 -7.06 10.11
CA MET A 361 18.40 -7.84 9.96
C MET A 361 18.72 -9.31 9.77
N HIS A 362 17.93 -10.14 10.42
CA HIS A 362 17.81 -11.56 10.14
C HIS A 362 16.43 -11.85 9.59
N ALA A 363 16.33 -12.76 8.64
CA ALA A 363 15.05 -13.22 8.11
C ALA A 363 15.09 -14.71 7.83
N GLU A 364 14.01 -15.40 8.14
CA GLU A 364 13.85 -16.83 7.88
C GLU A 364 12.45 -17.13 7.33
N LEU A 365 12.35 -18.28 6.66
CA LEU A 365 11.08 -18.79 6.16
C LEU A 365 10.45 -19.73 7.18
N ASP A 366 9.17 -19.54 7.43
CA ASP A 366 8.36 -20.43 8.27
C ASP A 366 7.25 -21.07 7.44
N THR A 367 7.41 -22.36 7.20
CA THR A 367 6.45 -23.19 6.47
C THR A 367 5.52 -23.99 7.38
N SER A 368 5.57 -23.74 8.69
CA SER A 368 4.70 -24.39 9.67
C SER A 368 3.24 -23.95 9.47
N THR A 369 2.33 -24.81 9.83
CA THR A 369 0.88 -24.53 9.79
C THR A 369 0.39 -24.06 11.15
N TYR A 370 -0.47 -23.05 11.16
CA TYR A 370 -1.01 -22.43 12.36
C TYR A 370 -2.53 -22.46 12.36
N PRO A 371 -3.16 -23.21 13.28
CA PRO A 371 -4.62 -23.33 13.29
C PRO A 371 -5.30 -22.00 13.51
N THR A 372 -6.34 -21.75 12.73
CA THR A 372 -7.22 -20.57 12.88
C THR A 372 -8.42 -20.89 13.75
N GLY A 373 -9.08 -19.85 14.27
CA GLY A 373 -10.35 -20.03 15.02
C GLY A 373 -10.20 -20.72 16.38
N VAL A 374 -9.00 -20.80 16.95
CA VAL A 374 -8.75 -21.40 18.28
C VAL A 374 -9.54 -20.62 19.33
N GLN A 375 -10.43 -21.31 20.03
CA GLN A 375 -11.26 -20.73 21.09
C GLN A 375 -10.61 -21.03 22.44
N ILE A 376 -10.41 -19.98 23.25
CA ILE A 376 -9.90 -20.08 24.62
C ILE A 376 -11.02 -19.72 25.59
N GLY A 377 -11.39 -20.64 26.44
CA GLY A 377 -12.47 -20.48 27.42
C GLY A 377 -12.10 -19.55 28.59
N ASP A 378 -13.11 -19.14 29.36
CA ASP A 378 -12.90 -18.27 30.53
C ASP A 378 -12.10 -18.99 31.62
N ALA A 379 -12.30 -20.29 31.82
CA ALA A 379 -11.55 -21.09 32.76
C ALA A 379 -10.06 -21.20 32.39
N GLU A 380 -9.73 -21.37 31.12
CA GLU A 380 -8.35 -21.38 30.63
C GLU A 380 -7.68 -20.01 30.83
N MET A 381 -8.43 -18.93 30.54
CA MET A 381 -7.94 -17.56 30.78
C MET A 381 -7.70 -17.25 32.25
N ALA A 382 -8.59 -17.71 33.13
CA ALA A 382 -8.44 -17.52 34.59
C ALA A 382 -7.25 -18.30 35.18
N ALA A 383 -6.88 -19.41 34.55
CA ALA A 383 -5.74 -20.24 34.98
C ALA A 383 -4.38 -19.71 34.48
N LEU A 384 -4.34 -18.69 33.63
CA LEU A 384 -3.07 -18.12 33.16
C LEU A 384 -2.32 -17.41 34.29
N PRO A 385 -0.98 -17.59 34.37
CA PRO A 385 -0.14 -16.86 35.32
C PRO A 385 0.03 -15.38 34.88
N LEU A 386 -1.09 -14.66 34.77
CA LEU A 386 -1.16 -13.32 34.25
C LEU A 386 -1.53 -12.33 35.36
N THR A 387 -0.71 -11.30 35.53
CA THR A 387 -0.97 -10.16 36.42
C THR A 387 -1.23 -8.91 35.59
N ARG A 388 -2.36 -8.25 35.81
CA ARG A 388 -2.69 -6.97 35.17
C ARG A 388 -2.03 -5.83 35.91
N HIS A 389 -1.51 -4.84 35.17
CA HIS A 389 -1.01 -3.60 35.77
C HIS A 389 -2.17 -2.76 36.32
N GLY A 390 -1.88 -1.89 37.27
CA GLY A 390 -2.88 -0.97 37.83
C GLY A 390 -3.36 0.08 36.80
N PHE A 391 -2.51 0.44 35.84
CA PHE A 391 -2.86 1.35 34.76
C PHE A 391 -3.19 0.55 33.50
N HIS A 392 -4.43 0.68 33.01
CA HIS A 392 -4.95 -0.02 31.83
C HIS A 392 -4.57 -1.50 31.76
N GLY A 393 -4.93 -2.28 32.77
CA GLY A 393 -4.57 -3.69 32.91
C GLY A 393 -5.01 -4.61 31.76
N ASP A 394 -5.88 -4.14 30.87
CA ASP A 394 -6.17 -4.86 29.62
C ASP A 394 -5.09 -4.64 28.55
N TRP A 395 -4.43 -3.49 28.55
CA TRP A 395 -3.35 -3.14 27.63
C TRP A 395 -1.98 -3.49 28.21
N ASN A 396 -1.85 -3.45 29.55
CA ASN A 396 -0.58 -3.62 30.26
C ASN A 396 -0.68 -4.78 31.24
N TYR A 397 0.07 -5.83 31.01
CA TYR A 397 0.04 -7.04 31.85
C TYR A 397 1.38 -7.79 31.82
N VAL A 398 1.57 -8.63 32.83
CA VAL A 398 2.74 -9.49 32.99
C VAL A 398 2.32 -10.95 32.93
N LEU A 399 3.08 -11.76 32.24
CA LEU A 399 3.00 -13.21 32.22
C LEU A 399 4.21 -13.78 32.96
N HIS A 400 3.95 -14.59 33.96
CA HIS A 400 5.01 -15.16 34.82
C HIS A 400 5.46 -16.54 34.27
N PRO A 401 6.74 -16.93 34.48
CA PRO A 401 7.30 -18.20 34.02
C PRO A 401 6.82 -19.36 34.91
N GLN A 402 5.51 -19.54 35.03
CA GLN A 402 4.91 -20.70 35.65
C GLN A 402 4.38 -21.64 34.57
N PRO A 403 4.32 -22.97 34.84
CA PRO A 403 3.73 -23.88 33.91
C PRO A 403 2.35 -23.35 33.49
N ALA A 404 2.19 -23.06 32.18
CA ALA A 404 0.87 -22.76 31.66
C ALA A 404 -0.05 -23.97 31.92
N PRO A 405 -1.33 -23.77 32.27
CA PRO A 405 -2.25 -24.87 32.44
C PRO A 405 -2.17 -25.77 31.21
N ALA A 406 -2.10 -27.09 31.45
CA ALA A 406 -2.19 -28.05 30.35
C ALA A 406 -3.49 -27.73 29.60
N VAL A 407 -3.36 -27.30 28.36
CA VAL A 407 -4.53 -27.29 27.49
C VAL A 407 -5.06 -28.71 27.49
N PRO A 408 -6.33 -28.95 27.77
CA PRO A 408 -6.93 -30.27 27.55
C PRO A 408 -6.48 -30.65 26.14
N ALA A 409 -5.84 -31.83 26.03
CA ALA A 409 -5.25 -32.32 24.77
C ALA A 409 -6.22 -31.96 23.66
N ALA A 410 -5.75 -31.16 22.69
CA ALA A 410 -6.59 -30.57 21.66
C ALA A 410 -7.63 -31.62 21.31
N ARG A 411 -8.90 -31.32 21.58
CA ARG A 411 -10.00 -32.26 21.32
C ARG A 411 -9.65 -32.91 20.02
N ALA A 412 -9.54 -34.25 20.01
CA ALA A 412 -9.02 -35.01 18.87
C ALA A 412 -9.40 -34.31 17.59
N PRO A 413 -8.49 -34.09 16.66
CA PRO A 413 -8.68 -33.13 15.58
C PRO A 413 -10.13 -33.28 15.15
N HIS A 414 -10.94 -32.24 15.36
CA HIS A 414 -12.26 -32.20 14.75
C HIS A 414 -11.93 -32.57 13.32
N THR A 415 -12.42 -33.70 12.89
CA THR A 415 -12.42 -34.06 11.47
C THR A 415 -12.76 -32.75 10.81
N PRO A 416 -11.85 -32.10 10.04
CA PRO A 416 -12.06 -30.73 9.61
C PRO A 416 -13.47 -30.67 9.08
N GLU A 417 -14.34 -29.86 9.71
CA GLU A 417 -15.65 -29.61 9.09
C GLU A 417 -15.27 -29.12 7.70
N PRO A 418 -15.76 -29.75 6.66
CA PRO A 418 -15.30 -29.55 5.31
C PRO A 418 -15.34 -28.04 5.08
N GLU A 419 -14.17 -27.44 4.86
CA GLU A 419 -14.08 -26.01 4.55
C GLU A 419 -15.13 -25.70 3.51
N TRP A 420 -15.91 -24.64 3.75
CA TRP A 420 -16.95 -24.23 2.82
C TRP A 420 -16.37 -24.16 1.40
N ASN A 421 -16.79 -25.09 0.57
CA ASN A 421 -16.50 -25.13 -0.85
C ASN A 421 -17.85 -25.17 -1.58
N GLN A 422 -18.00 -24.36 -2.63
CA GLN A 422 -19.21 -24.34 -3.46
C GLN A 422 -19.52 -25.74 -4.04
N ALA A 423 -18.51 -26.60 -4.17
CA ALA A 423 -18.69 -28.01 -4.56
C ALA A 423 -19.57 -28.83 -3.57
N LEU A 424 -19.63 -28.44 -2.29
CA LEU A 424 -20.52 -29.08 -1.31
C LEU A 424 -21.99 -28.91 -1.65
N LEU A 425 -22.37 -27.87 -2.38
CA LEU A 425 -23.75 -27.65 -2.82
C LEU A 425 -24.23 -28.70 -3.82
N THR A 426 -23.32 -29.41 -4.48
CA THR A 426 -23.63 -30.51 -5.44
C THR A 426 -23.67 -31.86 -4.80
N ASP A 427 -23.52 -31.94 -3.46
CA ASP A 427 -23.60 -33.21 -2.72
C ASP A 427 -24.94 -33.94 -2.99
N PRO A 428 -24.91 -35.21 -3.38
CA PRO A 428 -26.12 -35.95 -3.66
C PRO A 428 -27.10 -36.00 -2.48
N THR A 429 -26.64 -35.91 -1.24
CA THR A 429 -27.51 -35.90 -0.06
C THR A 429 -28.29 -34.58 0.07
N LEU A 430 -27.76 -33.46 -0.47
CA LEU A 430 -28.42 -32.15 -0.48
C LEU A 430 -29.34 -31.95 -1.68
N THR A 431 -29.02 -32.58 -2.81
CA THR A 431 -29.72 -32.37 -4.08
C THR A 431 -30.65 -33.52 -4.43
N SER A 432 -30.54 -34.68 -3.78
CA SER A 432 -31.17 -35.93 -4.16
C SER A 432 -30.81 -36.40 -5.59
N MET A 433 -29.69 -35.89 -6.12
CA MET A 433 -29.24 -36.16 -7.49
C MET A 433 -27.73 -36.42 -7.53
N SER A 434 -27.30 -37.39 -8.33
CA SER A 434 -25.87 -37.52 -8.66
C SER A 434 -25.39 -36.33 -9.49
N PRO A 435 -24.08 -36.02 -9.51
CA PRO A 435 -23.53 -34.96 -10.35
C PRO A 435 -23.89 -35.11 -11.83
N LYS A 436 -23.99 -36.33 -12.32
CA LYS A 436 -24.43 -36.62 -13.70
C LYS A 436 -25.88 -36.21 -13.93
N GLN A 437 -26.79 -36.60 -13.02
CA GLN A 437 -28.22 -36.24 -13.10
C GLN A 437 -28.42 -34.71 -13.03
N LEU A 438 -27.67 -34.02 -12.18
CA LEU A 438 -27.74 -32.56 -12.06
C LEU A 438 -27.23 -31.86 -13.35
N ASN A 439 -26.17 -32.39 -13.96
CA ASN A 439 -25.68 -31.90 -15.25
C ASN A 439 -26.67 -32.17 -16.39
N ASP A 440 -27.27 -33.36 -16.44
CA ASP A 440 -28.27 -33.70 -17.45
C ASP A 440 -29.54 -32.85 -17.29
N LEU A 441 -29.98 -32.59 -16.05
CA LEU A 441 -31.05 -31.64 -15.75
C LEU A 441 -30.71 -30.22 -16.24
N THR A 442 -29.49 -29.77 -15.98
CA THR A 442 -29.03 -28.44 -16.41
C THR A 442 -29.05 -28.33 -17.94
N LYS A 443 -28.56 -29.33 -18.65
CA LYS A 443 -28.62 -29.38 -20.12
C LYS A 443 -30.06 -29.43 -20.63
N ALA A 444 -30.91 -30.21 -20.02
CA ALA A 444 -32.33 -30.31 -20.40
C ALA A 444 -33.09 -29.01 -20.21
N LEU A 445 -32.72 -28.18 -19.22
CA LEU A 445 -33.35 -26.89 -18.94
C LEU A 445 -32.71 -25.73 -19.70
N ALA A 446 -31.55 -25.94 -20.35
CA ALA A 446 -30.84 -24.87 -21.06
C ALA A 446 -31.75 -24.26 -22.15
N PRO A 447 -31.83 -22.92 -22.23
CA PRO A 447 -32.56 -22.28 -23.32
C PRO A 447 -31.83 -22.50 -24.65
N ASP A 448 -32.57 -22.64 -25.73
CA ASP A 448 -32.05 -22.74 -27.08
C ASP A 448 -31.19 -21.50 -27.37
N SER A 449 -30.07 -21.69 -28.08
CA SER A 449 -28.97 -20.72 -28.28
C SER A 449 -29.30 -19.53 -29.21
N GLY A 450 -30.59 -19.19 -29.36
CA GLY A 450 -31.05 -18.06 -30.15
C GLY A 450 -31.63 -16.94 -29.27
N ASP A 451 -30.96 -15.79 -29.31
CA ASP A 451 -31.41 -14.49 -28.78
C ASP A 451 -31.06 -14.17 -27.29
N ARG A 452 -29.78 -13.91 -27.02
CA ARG A 452 -29.35 -13.25 -25.78
C ARG A 452 -29.06 -11.78 -26.02
N ARG A 453 -30.10 -10.94 -26.07
CA ARG A 453 -29.96 -9.48 -25.97
C ARG A 453 -30.00 -9.12 -24.47
N GLY A 454 -28.88 -8.62 -23.92
CA GLY A 454 -28.83 -8.11 -22.56
C GLY A 454 -27.49 -8.39 -21.83
N ARG A 455 -27.30 -7.74 -20.67
CA ARG A 455 -26.14 -7.97 -19.79
C ARG A 455 -26.15 -9.42 -19.30
N PRO A 456 -25.03 -10.17 -19.35
CA PRO A 456 -24.96 -11.54 -18.90
C PRO A 456 -25.43 -11.66 -17.45
N PRO A 457 -26.18 -12.71 -17.09
CA PRO A 457 -26.63 -12.90 -15.72
C PRO A 457 -25.44 -13.11 -14.79
N ARG A 458 -25.49 -12.54 -13.60
CA ARG A 458 -24.42 -12.61 -12.59
C ARG A 458 -24.17 -14.03 -12.09
N LEU A 459 -25.17 -14.90 -12.17
CA LEU A 459 -25.11 -16.30 -11.76
C LEU A 459 -25.10 -17.19 -12.99
N ALA A 460 -24.19 -18.16 -13.08
CA ALA A 460 -24.14 -19.13 -14.16
C ALA A 460 -25.45 -19.94 -14.22
N PHE A 461 -25.85 -20.39 -15.41
CA PHE A 461 -27.12 -21.10 -15.55
C PHE A 461 -27.17 -22.42 -14.72
N ALA A 462 -26.06 -23.13 -14.61
CA ALA A 462 -25.91 -24.31 -13.76
C ALA A 462 -26.18 -23.97 -12.28
N ASP A 463 -25.65 -22.84 -11.79
CA ASP A 463 -25.86 -22.38 -10.41
C ASP A 463 -27.31 -21.95 -10.18
N GLN A 464 -27.99 -21.39 -11.19
CA GLN A 464 -29.42 -21.06 -11.12
C GLN A 464 -30.26 -22.31 -10.95
N VAL A 465 -29.94 -23.40 -11.67
CA VAL A 465 -30.61 -24.71 -11.57
C VAL A 465 -30.32 -25.33 -10.20
N LEU A 466 -29.05 -25.36 -9.78
CA LEU A 466 -28.63 -25.91 -8.49
C LEU A 466 -29.33 -25.22 -7.32
N ALA A 467 -29.33 -23.89 -7.30
CA ALA A 467 -30.03 -23.12 -6.26
C ALA A 467 -31.53 -23.46 -6.20
N THR A 468 -32.15 -23.71 -7.35
CA THR A 468 -33.57 -24.05 -7.40
C THR A 468 -33.82 -25.50 -6.94
N VAL A 469 -32.94 -26.44 -7.25
CA VAL A 469 -33.00 -27.82 -6.74
C VAL A 469 -32.89 -27.80 -5.21
N LEU A 470 -31.92 -27.09 -4.64
CA LEU A 470 -31.77 -26.95 -3.19
C LEU A 470 -32.99 -26.28 -2.56
N HIS A 471 -33.55 -25.25 -3.20
CA HIS A 471 -34.81 -24.64 -2.74
C HIS A 471 -35.97 -25.60 -2.66
N LEU A 472 -36.18 -26.42 -3.68
CA LEU A 472 -37.30 -27.33 -3.76
C LEU A 472 -37.11 -28.57 -2.89
N HIS A 473 -35.90 -29.10 -2.82
CA HIS A 473 -35.58 -30.29 -2.05
C HIS A 473 -35.49 -30.02 -0.54
N LEU A 474 -34.78 -28.96 -0.14
CA LEU A 474 -34.50 -28.65 1.27
C LEU A 474 -35.40 -27.53 1.85
N ALA A 475 -36.35 -27.01 1.09
CA ALA A 475 -37.21 -25.87 1.46
C ALA A 475 -36.43 -24.60 1.87
N LEU A 476 -35.20 -24.41 1.36
CA LEU A 476 -34.37 -23.24 1.68
C LEU A 476 -35.00 -21.97 1.10
N ALA A 477 -35.13 -20.94 1.91
CA ALA A 477 -35.61 -19.62 1.45
C ALA A 477 -34.63 -18.93 0.50
N ALA A 478 -35.09 -17.89 -0.23
CA ALA A 478 -34.24 -17.15 -1.17
C ALA A 478 -33.07 -16.41 -0.53
N GLU A 479 -33.18 -16.04 0.75
CA GLU A 479 -32.16 -15.30 1.48
C GLU A 479 -30.92 -16.15 1.80
N PRO A 480 -31.03 -17.35 2.45
CA PRO A 480 -29.92 -18.28 2.61
C PRO A 480 -29.25 -18.64 1.29
N LEU A 481 -30.03 -18.91 0.24
CA LEU A 481 -29.48 -19.21 -1.08
C LEU A 481 -28.74 -18.02 -1.70
N ALA A 482 -29.21 -16.79 -1.50
CA ALA A 482 -28.50 -15.60 -1.96
C ALA A 482 -27.13 -15.46 -1.29
N VAL A 483 -27.02 -15.82 0.00
CA VAL A 483 -25.75 -15.89 0.74
C VAL A 483 -24.82 -16.96 0.16
N LEU A 484 -25.32 -18.16 -0.07
CA LEU A 484 -24.54 -19.30 -0.55
C LEU A 484 -23.98 -19.10 -1.97
N PHE A 485 -24.74 -18.40 -2.84
CA PHE A 485 -24.37 -18.15 -4.23
C PHE A 485 -23.85 -16.73 -4.50
N GLY A 486 -23.66 -15.91 -3.48
CA GLY A 486 -23.07 -14.56 -3.61
C GLY A 486 -23.94 -13.54 -4.34
N GLY A 487 -25.27 -13.60 -4.17
CA GLY A 487 -26.23 -12.73 -4.81
C GLY A 487 -27.09 -11.90 -3.84
N SER A 488 -28.05 -11.10 -4.36
CA SER A 488 -29.08 -10.46 -3.55
C SER A 488 -30.33 -11.33 -3.44
N ARG A 489 -31.08 -11.22 -2.32
CA ARG A 489 -32.36 -11.90 -2.09
C ARG A 489 -33.32 -11.72 -3.26
N THR A 490 -33.44 -10.49 -3.79
CA THR A 490 -34.34 -10.18 -4.90
C THR A 490 -33.92 -10.84 -6.22
N ALA A 491 -32.60 -10.92 -6.49
CA ALA A 491 -32.07 -11.60 -7.67
C ALA A 491 -32.27 -13.13 -7.54
N MET A 492 -32.04 -13.69 -6.37
CA MET A 492 -32.26 -15.10 -6.10
C MET A 492 -33.74 -15.47 -6.25
N HIS A 493 -34.66 -14.69 -5.69
CA HIS A 493 -36.10 -14.92 -5.83
C HIS A 493 -36.55 -14.95 -7.31
N ARG A 494 -36.07 -14.01 -8.12
CA ARG A 494 -36.34 -14.01 -9.59
C ARG A 494 -35.77 -15.26 -10.28
N THR A 495 -34.58 -15.70 -9.87
CA THR A 495 -33.94 -16.91 -10.38
C THR A 495 -34.76 -18.13 -10.08
N LEU A 496 -35.23 -18.30 -8.83
CA LEU A 496 -36.06 -19.43 -8.41
C LEU A 496 -37.37 -19.47 -9.20
N LEU A 497 -38.06 -18.36 -9.37
CA LEU A 497 -39.29 -18.27 -10.17
C LEU A 497 -39.04 -18.66 -11.63
N LYS A 498 -37.99 -18.18 -12.24
CA LYS A 498 -37.61 -18.48 -13.62
C LYS A 498 -37.35 -19.97 -13.83
N ILE A 499 -36.53 -20.60 -13.01
CA ILE A 499 -36.16 -22.02 -13.16
C ILE A 499 -37.34 -22.93 -12.79
N ARG A 500 -38.15 -22.58 -11.77
CA ARG A 500 -39.39 -23.32 -11.45
C ARG A 500 -40.37 -23.34 -12.64
N LYS A 501 -40.52 -22.23 -13.37
CA LYS A 501 -41.32 -22.17 -14.59
C LYS A 501 -40.78 -23.13 -15.67
N LEU A 502 -39.46 -23.21 -15.83
CA LEU A 502 -38.81 -24.12 -16.79
C LEU A 502 -38.98 -25.58 -16.40
N LEU A 503 -38.89 -25.92 -15.10
CA LEU A 503 -39.14 -27.26 -14.58
C LEU A 503 -40.60 -27.68 -14.82
N GLY A 504 -41.56 -26.81 -14.49
CA GLY A 504 -42.97 -27.05 -14.72
C GLY A 504 -43.34 -27.25 -16.19
N ALA A 505 -42.76 -26.45 -17.09
CA ALA A 505 -42.95 -26.57 -18.54
C ALA A 505 -42.45 -27.91 -19.11
N ARG A 506 -41.55 -28.62 -18.41
CA ARG A 506 -41.01 -29.93 -18.80
C ARG A 506 -41.54 -31.08 -17.94
N GLY A 507 -42.51 -30.81 -17.05
CA GLY A 507 -43.09 -31.82 -16.16
C GLY A 507 -42.13 -32.42 -15.14
N ILE A 508 -41.00 -31.70 -14.85
CA ILE A 508 -39.97 -32.19 -13.91
C ILE A 508 -40.35 -31.77 -12.50
N VAL A 509 -40.44 -32.74 -11.59
CA VAL A 509 -40.74 -32.53 -10.17
C VAL A 509 -39.49 -32.89 -9.35
N ILE A 510 -39.08 -31.99 -8.46
CA ILE A 510 -38.01 -32.25 -7.49
C ILE A 510 -38.68 -32.64 -6.17
N PRO A 511 -38.46 -33.87 -5.66
CA PRO A 511 -39.10 -34.33 -4.43
C PRO A 511 -38.51 -33.58 -3.22
N PRO A 512 -39.32 -33.18 -2.22
CA PRO A 512 -38.83 -32.63 -0.98
C PRO A 512 -38.11 -33.70 -0.14
N ALA A 513 -37.09 -33.29 0.63
CA ALA A 513 -36.39 -34.16 1.55
C ALA A 513 -37.30 -34.55 2.71
N THR A 514 -37.33 -35.85 3.04
CA THR A 514 -38.12 -36.39 4.16
C THR A 514 -37.42 -36.23 5.52
N THR A 515 -36.10 -36.11 5.51
CA THR A 515 -35.24 -35.90 6.70
C THR A 515 -34.15 -34.89 6.38
N PRO A 516 -33.79 -33.98 7.32
CA PRO A 516 -32.68 -33.05 7.10
C PRO A 516 -31.37 -33.82 6.89
N PRO A 517 -30.66 -33.66 5.76
CA PRO A 517 -29.38 -34.33 5.53
C PRO A 517 -28.30 -33.81 6.46
N ALA A 518 -27.37 -34.67 6.89
CA ALA A 518 -26.24 -34.30 7.75
C ALA A 518 -25.35 -33.20 7.12
N ALA A 519 -25.25 -33.16 5.79
CA ALA A 519 -24.55 -32.12 5.03
C ALA A 519 -25.21 -30.73 5.10
N LEU A 520 -26.37 -30.58 5.74
CA LEU A 520 -27.06 -29.29 5.91
C LEU A 520 -26.38 -28.41 6.98
N ALA A 521 -25.71 -29.00 7.98
CA ALA A 521 -25.08 -28.28 9.08
C ALA A 521 -23.98 -27.26 8.62
N PRO A 522 -23.06 -27.61 7.71
CA PRO A 522 -22.10 -26.67 7.17
C PRO A 522 -22.74 -25.50 6.41
N LEU A 523 -23.84 -25.74 5.72
CA LEU A 523 -24.59 -24.70 5.00
C LEU A 523 -25.27 -23.72 5.97
N GLN A 524 -25.85 -24.22 7.05
CA GLN A 524 -26.45 -23.40 8.11
C GLN A 524 -25.41 -22.56 8.83
N ALA A 525 -24.24 -23.12 9.16
CA ALA A 525 -23.14 -22.41 9.77
C ALA A 525 -22.67 -21.24 8.89
N ARG A 526 -22.54 -21.44 7.57
CA ARG A 526 -22.16 -20.39 6.62
C ARG A 526 -23.18 -19.26 6.55
N VAL A 527 -24.46 -19.57 6.51
CA VAL A 527 -25.54 -18.58 6.48
C VAL A 527 -25.56 -17.75 7.77
N LEU A 528 -25.41 -18.40 8.92
CA LEU A 528 -25.37 -17.75 10.23
C LEU A 528 -24.14 -16.82 10.37
N ALA A 529 -22.97 -17.25 9.94
CA ALA A 529 -21.74 -16.46 9.99
C ALA A 529 -21.85 -15.14 9.20
N GLN A 530 -22.53 -15.15 8.05
CA GLN A 530 -22.74 -13.95 7.24
C GLN A 530 -23.92 -13.08 7.72
N SER A 531 -24.89 -13.66 8.42
CA SER A 531 -26.00 -12.90 9.01
C SER A 531 -25.59 -12.13 10.26
N SER A 532 -24.47 -12.50 10.88
CA SER A 532 -23.90 -11.86 12.09
C SER A 532 -22.95 -10.72 11.78
N ASP A 533 -22.63 -10.47 10.50
CA ASP A 533 -21.74 -9.39 10.08
C ASP A 533 -22.53 -8.06 9.91
N PRO A 534 -22.28 -7.05 10.76
CA PRO A 534 -23.02 -5.78 10.72
C PRO A 534 -22.79 -4.97 9.43
N GLU A 535 -21.72 -5.25 8.67
CA GLU A 535 -21.46 -4.55 7.39
C GLU A 535 -22.37 -5.02 6.24
N SER A 536 -22.99 -6.19 6.35
CA SER A 536 -23.90 -6.68 5.31
C SER A 536 -25.23 -5.91 5.23
N LYS A 537 -25.62 -5.23 6.31
CA LYS A 537 -26.87 -4.45 6.39
C LYS A 537 -26.81 -3.09 5.68
N ILE A 538 -25.61 -2.58 5.41
CA ILE A 538 -25.43 -1.24 4.78
C ILE A 538 -25.48 -1.30 3.24
N LYS A 539 -25.33 -2.47 2.63
CA LYS A 539 -25.35 -2.62 1.16
C LYS A 539 -26.73 -2.90 0.55
N THR A 540 -27.79 -2.87 1.35
CA THR A 540 -29.15 -3.17 0.85
C THR A 540 -30.04 -1.92 0.73
N THR A 541 -29.50 -0.71 1.01
CA THR A 541 -30.29 0.53 0.93
C THR A 541 -29.51 1.61 0.14
N CYS A 542 -29.17 1.33 -1.11
CA CYS A 542 -28.86 2.32 -2.14
C CYS A 542 -29.11 1.70 -3.52
#